data_e4f242e77f9ae5655949c242200070ca
#
_entry.id   e4f242e77f9ae5655949c242200070ca
#
_cell.length_a   1.000
_cell.length_b   1.000
_cell.length_c   1.000
_cell.angle_alpha   90.00
_cell.angle_beta   90.00
_cell.angle_gamma   90.00
#
_symmetry.space_group_name_H-M   'P 1'
#
loop_
_entity.id
_entity.type
_entity.pdbx_description
1 polymer ?
#
loop_
_entity_poly.entity_id
_entity_poly.type
_entity_poly.pdbx_seq_one_letter_code
_entity_poly.pdbx_strand_id
1 'polypeptide(L)'
;MKKTMLSLVALLCALTAIAAGNENSKDDSKLVFTTIKENPITSIKNQNRSGTCWDYATLGYFEGEILKKTGKTYDLCEMFVANKNYMDQAIFHVRMHGCSRFSEGGSADDVLWVLSTHGICPEECMPAPGTLVGDSLANFNEFSKLLTPYVESVAKSDAKKLSSQWKVGLQGILDAYLGKCPEQFTYQGKQYTPMSFAQSLGLNWDDYVSITSFTHHPFYTWFTIEAPYKWRPRLSYNVPIDELMAIIDKALDNGYNVCWGGDVSEDGFTRTGLGIAADIQHATDLTGSDAARWLKLSAQEKAESLKKLGATTPELVPTQELRQERFDNWESTYDHVMVIYGIARDQNGREYYMVKNSWGKAGDYEGTWYMSKAFIALNTTYVFLNINAIPGKLNESYSRILMNK
;
A
#
# COMPACT_ATOMS: atom_id res chain seq x y z
N MET A 1 38.48 -67.40 35.26
CA MET A 1 38.04 -66.73 34.02
C MET A 1 36.59 -66.27 34.14
N LYS A 2 36.29 -65.30 35.01
CA LYS A 2 34.95 -64.64 35.16
C LYS A 2 35.05 -63.27 35.82
N LYS A 3 36.01 -62.40 35.41
CA LYS A 3 36.12 -61.03 35.97
C LYS A 3 36.52 -59.95 34.92
N THR A 4 36.53 -60.27 33.65
CA THR A 4 36.95 -59.32 32.60
C THR A 4 35.87 -58.93 31.59
N MET A 5 34.58 -59.27 31.88
CA MET A 5 33.49 -59.01 30.96
C MET A 5 32.48 -57.97 31.43
N LEU A 6 32.70 -57.36 32.62
CA LEU A 6 31.78 -56.35 33.17
C LEU A 6 32.26 -54.89 32.95
N SER A 7 33.47 -54.69 32.48
CA SER A 7 34.02 -53.33 32.29
C SER A 7 33.85 -52.75 30.85
N LEU A 8 33.39 -53.57 29.87
CA LEU A 8 33.19 -53.11 28.51
C LEU A 8 31.76 -52.66 28.20
N VAL A 9 30.77 -53.05 29.03
CA VAL A 9 29.37 -52.63 28.83
C VAL A 9 29.07 -51.28 29.46
N ALA A 10 29.83 -50.85 30.44
CA ALA A 10 29.66 -49.53 31.11
C ALA A 10 30.26 -48.38 30.27
N LEU A 11 31.15 -48.63 29.33
CA LEU A 11 31.76 -47.61 28.49
C LEU A 11 30.98 -47.34 27.19
N LEU A 12 30.09 -48.24 26.78
CA LEU A 12 29.25 -48.07 25.60
C LEU A 12 27.94 -47.33 25.90
N CYS A 13 27.51 -47.26 27.16
CA CYS A 13 26.33 -46.50 27.57
C CYS A 13 26.62 -45.00 27.87
N ALA A 14 27.90 -44.62 28.01
CA ALA A 14 28.28 -43.22 28.23
C ALA A 14 28.52 -42.42 26.93
N LEU A 15 28.63 -43.09 25.77
CA LEU A 15 28.81 -42.44 24.48
C LEU A 15 27.52 -42.20 23.68
N THR A 16 26.39 -42.76 24.15
CA THR A 16 25.06 -42.54 23.55
C THR A 16 24.26 -41.41 24.25
N ALA A 17 24.75 -40.87 25.35
CA ALA A 17 24.08 -39.77 26.08
C ALA A 17 24.58 -38.38 25.69
N ILE A 18 25.54 -38.26 24.76
CA ILE A 18 26.05 -36.91 24.27
C ILE A 18 25.52 -36.56 22.87
N ALA A 19 24.76 -37.46 22.22
CA ALA A 19 24.17 -37.22 20.90
C ALA A 19 22.65 -36.86 20.95
N ALA A 20 22.07 -36.65 22.15
CA ALA A 20 20.66 -36.29 22.30
C ALA A 20 20.50 -34.91 23.01
N GLY A 21 21.35 -33.98 22.68
CA GLY A 21 21.30 -32.62 23.24
C GLY A 21 21.75 -31.61 22.20
N ASN A 22 20.95 -31.38 21.17
CA ASN A 22 20.78 -30.09 20.48
C ASN A 22 19.94 -30.24 19.21
N GLU A 23 18.68 -30.61 19.33
CA GLU A 23 17.69 -30.35 18.33
C GLU A 23 16.56 -29.55 18.97
N ASN A 24 16.79 -28.27 19.15
CA ASN A 24 15.82 -27.18 19.24
C ASN A 24 16.56 -25.86 19.50
N SER A 25 17.52 -25.50 18.68
CA SER A 25 17.75 -24.07 18.49
C SER A 25 16.54 -23.57 17.70
N LYS A 26 15.51 -23.07 18.44
CA LYS A 26 14.51 -22.19 17.84
C LYS A 26 15.33 -21.16 17.08
N ASP A 27 15.06 -21.01 15.79
CA ASP A 27 15.64 -19.93 15.01
C ASP A 27 15.04 -18.62 15.57
N ASP A 28 15.73 -18.07 16.58
CA ASP A 28 15.31 -16.85 17.29
C ASP A 28 15.29 -15.63 16.36
N SER A 29 15.77 -15.77 15.11
CA SER A 29 15.72 -14.75 14.09
C SER A 29 14.34 -14.64 13.43
N LYS A 30 13.53 -15.72 13.42
CA LYS A 30 12.22 -15.72 12.79
C LYS A 30 11.23 -14.92 13.62
N LEU A 31 10.51 -14.01 12.96
CA LEU A 31 9.44 -13.23 13.59
C LEU A 31 8.19 -14.10 13.81
N VAL A 32 7.68 -14.03 15.04
CA VAL A 32 6.42 -14.65 15.46
C VAL A 32 5.50 -13.54 15.96
N PHE A 33 4.35 -13.37 15.30
CA PHE A 33 3.43 -12.29 15.58
C PHE A 33 2.26 -12.75 16.44
N THR A 34 1.90 -11.92 17.42
CA THR A 34 0.66 -12.03 18.18
C THR A 34 -0.23 -10.85 17.82
N THR A 35 -1.42 -11.10 17.28
CA THR A 35 -2.40 -10.07 16.96
C THR A 35 -2.91 -9.40 18.23
N ILE A 36 -2.83 -8.06 18.29
CA ILE A 36 -3.36 -7.23 19.37
C ILE A 36 -4.74 -6.71 19.01
N LYS A 37 -4.85 -6.21 17.77
CA LYS A 37 -6.08 -5.62 17.21
C LYS A 37 -6.20 -6.00 15.76
N GLU A 38 -7.39 -6.36 15.35
CA GLU A 38 -7.69 -6.66 13.94
C GLU A 38 -9.08 -6.16 13.59
N ASN A 39 -9.17 -5.37 12.55
CA ASN A 39 -10.43 -4.90 11.98
C ASN A 39 -10.79 -5.76 10.76
N PRO A 40 -12.09 -5.92 10.45
CA PRO A 40 -12.50 -6.70 9.28
C PRO A 40 -11.98 -6.11 7.97
N ILE A 41 -11.54 -6.99 7.08
CA ILE A 41 -11.17 -6.69 5.68
C ILE A 41 -11.92 -7.60 4.74
N THR A 42 -12.04 -7.20 3.48
CA THR A 42 -12.50 -8.05 2.38
C THR A 42 -11.36 -8.92 1.85
N SER A 43 -11.63 -9.78 0.87
CA SER A 43 -10.64 -10.66 0.27
C SER A 43 -9.39 -9.90 -0.23
N ILE A 44 -8.25 -10.56 -0.18
CA ILE A 44 -7.00 -10.03 -0.74
C ILE A 44 -7.01 -10.28 -2.25
N LYS A 45 -7.01 -9.20 -3.02
CA LYS A 45 -7.00 -9.21 -4.48
C LYS A 45 -5.57 -9.22 -5.05
N ASN A 46 -5.44 -9.40 -6.35
CA ASN A 46 -4.16 -9.43 -7.04
C ASN A 46 -4.17 -8.49 -8.25
N GLN A 47 -3.50 -7.34 -8.12
CA GLN A 47 -3.29 -6.41 -9.23
C GLN A 47 -2.38 -6.96 -10.33
N ASN A 48 -1.62 -8.03 -10.04
CA ASN A 48 -0.69 -8.68 -10.94
C ASN A 48 0.28 -7.69 -11.61
N ARG A 49 0.33 -7.66 -12.94
CA ARG A 49 1.23 -6.80 -13.74
C ARG A 49 0.55 -5.52 -14.17
N SER A 50 0.00 -4.78 -13.21
CA SER A 50 -0.58 -3.45 -13.43
C SER A 50 -0.07 -2.46 -12.39
N GLY A 51 0.05 -1.20 -12.76
CA GLY A 51 0.41 -0.11 -11.85
C GLY A 51 -0.80 0.44 -11.08
N THR A 52 -1.76 -0.42 -10.72
CA THR A 52 -3.05 -0.05 -10.12
C THR A 52 -3.16 -0.34 -8.61
N CYS A 53 -2.03 -0.42 -7.89
CA CYS A 53 -2.03 -0.61 -6.43
C CYS A 53 -2.92 0.40 -5.70
N TRP A 54 -2.89 1.66 -6.15
CA TRP A 54 -3.70 2.75 -5.63
C TRP A 54 -5.21 2.47 -5.70
N ASP A 55 -5.64 1.81 -6.76
CA ASP A 55 -7.03 1.45 -7.02
C ASP A 55 -7.47 0.24 -6.19
N TYR A 56 -6.75 -0.88 -6.31
CA TYR A 56 -6.99 -2.11 -5.56
C TYR A 56 -7.02 -1.89 -4.04
N ALA A 57 -6.05 -1.14 -3.52
CA ALA A 57 -5.99 -0.86 -2.09
C ALA A 57 -7.14 0.06 -1.64
N THR A 58 -7.42 1.11 -2.40
CA THR A 58 -8.46 2.06 -1.99
C THR A 58 -9.87 1.48 -2.14
N LEU A 59 -10.14 0.69 -3.18
CA LEU A 59 -11.40 -0.04 -3.27
C LEU A 59 -11.53 -1.06 -2.15
N GLY A 60 -10.46 -1.82 -1.86
CA GLY A 60 -10.45 -2.73 -0.70
C GLY A 60 -10.65 -2.01 0.65
N TYR A 61 -10.19 -0.76 0.78
CA TYR A 61 -10.48 0.10 1.91
C TYR A 61 -11.98 0.46 1.96
N PHE A 62 -12.57 0.94 0.87
CA PHE A 62 -14.01 1.26 0.82
C PHE A 62 -14.89 0.03 1.01
N GLU A 63 -14.52 -1.12 0.49
CA GLU A 63 -15.20 -2.39 0.76
C GLU A 63 -15.21 -2.72 2.27
N GLY A 64 -14.09 -2.45 2.97
CA GLY A 64 -13.99 -2.55 4.43
C GLY A 64 -14.93 -1.58 5.15
N GLU A 65 -15.03 -0.33 4.69
CA GLU A 65 -15.96 0.68 5.22
C GLU A 65 -17.43 0.25 5.03
N ILE A 66 -17.76 -0.30 3.87
CA ILE A 66 -19.11 -0.82 3.58
C ILE A 66 -19.40 -2.02 4.48
N LEU A 67 -18.44 -2.96 4.62
CA LEU A 67 -18.57 -4.12 5.49
C LEU A 67 -18.81 -3.70 6.94
N LYS A 68 -18.02 -2.76 7.47
CA LYS A 68 -18.20 -2.19 8.80
C LYS A 68 -19.59 -1.59 8.99
N LYS A 69 -20.08 -0.83 8.01
CA LYS A 69 -21.34 -0.10 8.10
C LYS A 69 -22.58 -0.98 7.94
N THR A 70 -22.50 -1.95 7.03
CA THR A 70 -23.67 -2.70 6.57
C THR A 70 -23.66 -4.19 6.92
N GLY A 71 -22.51 -4.73 7.31
CA GLY A 71 -22.28 -6.17 7.45
C GLY A 71 -22.25 -6.95 6.14
N LYS A 72 -22.26 -6.25 4.97
CA LYS A 72 -22.26 -6.86 3.64
C LYS A 72 -20.91 -6.70 2.98
N THR A 73 -20.48 -7.74 2.27
CA THR A 73 -19.32 -7.70 1.40
C THR A 73 -19.71 -7.33 -0.01
N TYR A 74 -18.87 -6.52 -0.64
CA TYR A 74 -18.97 -6.17 -2.05
C TYR A 74 -17.62 -6.41 -2.69
N ASP A 75 -17.62 -6.71 -3.97
CA ASP A 75 -16.46 -6.81 -4.85
C ASP A 75 -16.59 -5.70 -5.89
N LEU A 76 -15.86 -4.59 -5.67
CA LEU A 76 -15.94 -3.39 -6.52
C LEU A 76 -14.94 -3.48 -7.66
N CYS A 77 -15.31 -2.98 -8.84
CA CYS A 77 -14.54 -3.15 -10.06
C CYS A 77 -13.41 -2.13 -10.18
N GLU A 78 -12.17 -2.57 -10.06
CA GLU A 78 -10.98 -1.75 -10.24
C GLU A 78 -10.84 -1.24 -11.67
N MET A 79 -11.20 -2.04 -12.66
CA MET A 79 -11.07 -1.62 -14.06
C MET A 79 -12.05 -0.52 -14.44
N PHE A 80 -13.18 -0.42 -13.77
CA PHE A 80 -14.09 0.72 -13.91
C PHE A 80 -13.40 2.02 -13.46
N VAL A 81 -12.75 1.97 -12.30
CA VAL A 81 -12.04 3.13 -11.74
C VAL A 81 -10.85 3.49 -12.62
N ALA A 82 -10.02 2.52 -13.00
CA ALA A 82 -8.88 2.73 -13.88
C ALA A 82 -9.30 3.36 -15.22
N ASN A 83 -10.38 2.86 -15.87
CA ASN A 83 -10.89 3.41 -17.13
C ASN A 83 -11.26 4.90 -17.00
N LYS A 84 -12.03 5.24 -15.96
CA LYS A 84 -12.45 6.64 -15.75
C LYS A 84 -11.28 7.54 -15.36
N ASN A 85 -10.41 7.06 -14.46
CA ASN A 85 -9.28 7.84 -14.00
C ASN A 85 -8.26 8.13 -15.10
N TYR A 86 -7.92 7.16 -15.96
CA TYR A 86 -6.97 7.38 -17.04
C TYR A 86 -7.50 8.36 -18.10
N MET A 87 -8.80 8.38 -18.37
CA MET A 87 -9.40 9.42 -19.22
C MET A 87 -9.25 10.79 -18.56
N ASP A 88 -9.56 10.93 -17.28
CA ASP A 88 -9.43 12.20 -16.56
C ASP A 88 -7.97 12.68 -16.51
N GLN A 89 -7.04 11.76 -16.22
CA GLN A 89 -5.61 12.04 -16.15
C GLN A 89 -5.08 12.47 -17.53
N ALA A 90 -5.49 11.81 -18.61
CA ALA A 90 -5.13 12.20 -19.96
C ALA A 90 -5.65 13.60 -20.34
N ILE A 91 -6.90 13.91 -19.98
CA ILE A 91 -7.46 15.25 -20.18
C ILE A 91 -6.66 16.30 -19.41
N PHE A 92 -6.30 16.01 -18.16
CA PHE A 92 -5.46 16.90 -17.36
C PHE A 92 -4.07 17.09 -18.00
N HIS A 93 -3.41 16.01 -18.38
CA HIS A 93 -2.09 16.04 -19.02
C HIS A 93 -2.07 16.84 -20.31
N VAL A 94 -3.07 16.65 -21.17
CA VAL A 94 -3.21 17.43 -22.42
C VAL A 94 -3.47 18.91 -22.12
N ARG A 95 -4.28 19.26 -21.12
CA ARG A 95 -4.49 20.65 -20.67
C ARG A 95 -3.21 21.29 -20.12
N MET A 96 -2.35 20.49 -19.52
CA MET A 96 -1.03 20.90 -19.01
C MET A 96 0.04 20.91 -20.09
N HIS A 97 -0.31 20.72 -21.36
CA HIS A 97 0.60 20.67 -22.50
C HIS A 97 1.76 19.68 -22.30
N GLY A 98 1.50 18.54 -21.66
CA GLY A 98 2.51 17.53 -21.35
C GLY A 98 3.42 17.86 -20.16
N CYS A 99 3.14 18.96 -19.40
CA CYS A 99 3.93 19.36 -18.24
C CYS A 99 3.44 18.72 -16.93
N SER A 100 2.76 17.59 -16.99
CA SER A 100 2.42 16.76 -15.83
C SER A 100 2.85 15.33 -16.08
N ARG A 101 2.81 14.48 -15.06
CA ARG A 101 3.06 13.04 -15.26
C ARG A 101 1.77 12.38 -15.74
N PHE A 102 1.88 11.57 -16.79
CA PHE A 102 0.85 10.64 -17.23
C PHE A 102 1.41 9.21 -17.12
N SER A 103 0.76 8.35 -16.33
CA SER A 103 1.22 6.98 -16.06
C SER A 103 0.09 6.13 -15.49
N GLU A 104 0.37 4.85 -15.21
CA GLU A 104 -0.58 3.94 -14.55
C GLU A 104 -0.85 4.30 -13.07
N GLY A 105 0.05 5.04 -12.43
CA GLY A 105 -0.05 5.40 -11.01
C GLY A 105 -1.14 6.42 -10.74
N GLY A 106 -1.61 6.41 -9.49
CA GLY A 106 -2.61 7.31 -8.95
C GLY A 106 -2.59 7.31 -7.43
N SER A 107 -3.65 7.79 -6.80
CA SER A 107 -3.78 7.91 -5.35
C SER A 107 -5.20 7.56 -4.88
N ALA A 108 -5.38 7.43 -3.55
CA ALA A 108 -6.71 7.22 -2.95
C ALA A 108 -7.70 8.33 -3.31
N ASP A 109 -7.20 9.57 -3.45
CA ASP A 109 -8.02 10.71 -3.89
C ASP A 109 -8.62 10.54 -5.30
N ASP A 110 -7.91 9.81 -6.18
CA ASP A 110 -8.39 9.55 -7.53
C ASP A 110 -9.56 8.57 -7.52
N VAL A 111 -9.47 7.52 -6.71
CA VAL A 111 -10.59 6.57 -6.50
C VAL A 111 -11.80 7.28 -5.92
N LEU A 112 -11.61 8.07 -4.84
CA LEU A 112 -12.67 8.86 -4.24
C LEU A 112 -13.35 9.78 -5.27
N TRP A 113 -12.57 10.41 -6.13
CA TRP A 113 -13.08 11.25 -7.20
C TRP A 113 -13.95 10.45 -8.18
N VAL A 114 -13.47 9.29 -8.65
CA VAL A 114 -14.24 8.46 -9.58
C VAL A 114 -15.55 8.00 -8.95
N LEU A 115 -15.52 7.48 -7.71
CA LEU A 115 -16.71 7.03 -7.01
C LEU A 115 -17.74 8.14 -6.83
N SER A 116 -17.30 9.35 -6.53
CA SER A 116 -18.18 10.51 -6.29
C SER A 116 -18.72 11.15 -7.58
N THR A 117 -17.99 11.05 -8.72
CA THR A 117 -18.36 11.74 -9.97
C THR A 117 -18.83 10.82 -11.09
N HIS A 118 -18.32 9.61 -11.15
CA HIS A 118 -18.65 8.61 -12.17
C HIS A 118 -19.44 7.42 -11.61
N GLY A 119 -19.40 7.22 -10.28
CA GLY A 119 -19.97 6.05 -9.62
C GLY A 119 -19.05 4.84 -9.69
N ILE A 120 -19.62 3.64 -9.56
CA ILE A 120 -18.91 2.35 -9.57
C ILE A 120 -19.85 1.23 -9.99
N CYS A 121 -19.33 0.10 -10.44
CA CYS A 121 -20.08 -1.15 -10.58
C CYS A 121 -19.40 -2.29 -9.79
N PRO A 122 -20.12 -3.37 -9.47
CA PRO A 122 -19.50 -4.61 -9.00
C PRO A 122 -18.60 -5.22 -10.08
N GLU A 123 -17.57 -5.96 -9.67
CA GLU A 123 -16.63 -6.63 -10.57
C GLU A 123 -17.36 -7.56 -11.58
N GLU A 124 -18.35 -8.30 -11.14
CA GLU A 124 -19.14 -9.20 -12.00
C GLU A 124 -19.89 -8.48 -13.14
N CYS A 125 -20.10 -7.17 -13.04
CA CYS A 125 -20.79 -6.36 -14.05
C CYS A 125 -19.88 -5.77 -15.12
N MET A 126 -18.56 -5.88 -14.94
CA MET A 126 -17.55 -5.43 -15.90
C MET A 126 -16.41 -6.45 -15.95
N PRO A 127 -16.42 -7.35 -16.95
CA PRO A 127 -15.46 -8.44 -17.01
C PRO A 127 -14.02 -7.96 -16.91
N ALA A 128 -13.23 -8.67 -16.12
CA ALA A 128 -11.83 -8.35 -15.91
C ALA A 128 -11.00 -8.37 -17.21
N PRO A 129 -10.03 -7.48 -17.35
CA PRO A 129 -9.22 -7.33 -18.56
C PRO A 129 -8.23 -8.48 -18.79
N GLY A 130 -7.98 -9.31 -17.79
CA GLY A 130 -7.16 -10.52 -17.93
C GLY A 130 -7.63 -11.46 -19.05
N THR A 131 -8.88 -11.29 -19.50
CA THR A 131 -9.44 -12.00 -20.66
C THR A 131 -8.69 -11.75 -21.97
N LEU A 132 -7.94 -10.65 -22.10
CA LEU A 132 -7.13 -10.37 -23.28
C LEU A 132 -6.08 -11.42 -23.61
N VAL A 133 -5.52 -12.05 -22.60
CA VAL A 133 -4.49 -13.08 -22.75
C VAL A 133 -4.95 -14.45 -22.26
N GLY A 134 -6.27 -14.63 -22.09
CA GLY A 134 -6.86 -15.85 -21.54
C GLY A 134 -6.60 -16.02 -20.03
N ASP A 135 -6.26 -14.93 -19.36
CA ASP A 135 -5.89 -14.86 -17.96
C ASP A 135 -6.97 -14.10 -17.16
N SER A 136 -7.20 -14.47 -15.93
CA SER A 136 -8.13 -13.77 -15.03
C SER A 136 -7.52 -12.59 -14.30
N LEU A 137 -6.21 -12.33 -14.50
CA LEU A 137 -5.45 -11.28 -13.81
C LEU A 137 -5.03 -10.17 -14.77
N ALA A 138 -5.04 -8.94 -14.29
CA ALA A 138 -4.63 -7.77 -15.06
C ALA A 138 -3.17 -7.88 -15.56
N ASN A 139 -2.93 -7.52 -16.82
CA ASN A 139 -1.61 -7.45 -17.42
C ASN A 139 -1.49 -6.26 -18.35
N PHE A 140 -0.84 -5.20 -17.88
CA PHE A 140 -0.72 -3.92 -18.56
C PHE A 140 0.55 -3.79 -19.43
N ASN A 141 1.34 -4.86 -19.59
CA ASN A 141 2.60 -4.79 -20.35
C ASN A 141 2.45 -4.27 -21.77
N GLU A 142 1.35 -4.62 -22.49
CA GLU A 142 1.04 -4.10 -23.82
C GLU A 142 0.29 -2.78 -23.73
N PHE A 143 -0.72 -2.71 -22.87
CA PHE A 143 -1.56 -1.53 -22.67
C PHE A 143 -0.75 -0.26 -22.40
N SER A 144 0.21 -0.31 -21.47
CA SER A 144 1.04 0.84 -21.11
C SER A 144 1.90 1.36 -22.24
N LYS A 145 2.37 0.46 -23.13
CA LYS A 145 3.16 0.81 -24.31
C LYS A 145 2.35 1.51 -25.38
N LEU A 146 1.04 1.39 -25.36
CA LEU A 146 0.12 2.08 -26.28
C LEU A 146 -0.47 3.32 -25.63
N LEU A 147 -0.90 3.24 -24.38
CA LEU A 147 -1.60 4.31 -23.67
C LEU A 147 -0.74 5.56 -23.52
N THR A 148 0.45 5.43 -22.93
CA THR A 148 1.32 6.58 -22.64
C THR A 148 1.79 7.29 -23.90
N PRO A 149 2.35 6.64 -24.95
CA PRO A 149 2.72 7.31 -26.17
C PRO A 149 1.55 7.96 -26.92
N TYR A 150 0.36 7.36 -26.86
CA TYR A 150 -0.84 7.96 -27.47
C TYR A 150 -1.15 9.33 -26.84
N VAL A 151 -1.24 9.38 -25.50
CA VAL A 151 -1.55 10.62 -24.78
C VAL A 151 -0.44 11.66 -24.92
N GLU A 152 0.83 11.24 -24.84
CA GLU A 152 1.99 12.09 -25.05
C GLU A 152 2.01 12.71 -26.45
N SER A 153 1.68 11.95 -27.49
CA SER A 153 1.62 12.48 -28.86
C SER A 153 0.55 13.57 -29.04
N VAL A 154 -0.57 13.44 -28.32
CA VAL A 154 -1.62 14.46 -28.31
C VAL A 154 -1.17 15.70 -27.51
N ALA A 155 -0.58 15.50 -26.32
CA ALA A 155 -0.17 16.59 -25.43
C ALA A 155 0.97 17.45 -26.02
N LYS A 156 1.85 16.82 -26.82
CA LYS A 156 3.00 17.46 -27.48
C LYS A 156 2.73 17.82 -28.95
N SER A 157 1.48 17.77 -29.41
CA SER A 157 1.10 18.14 -30.75
C SER A 157 1.41 19.62 -31.04
N ASP A 158 1.94 19.91 -32.25
CA ASP A 158 2.13 21.26 -32.76
C ASP A 158 0.85 21.87 -33.39
N ALA A 159 -0.24 21.13 -33.37
CA ALA A 159 -1.53 21.59 -33.89
C ALA A 159 -2.04 22.81 -33.11
N LYS A 160 -2.40 23.87 -33.81
CA LYS A 160 -3.00 25.08 -33.20
C LYS A 160 -4.35 24.81 -32.52
N LYS A 161 -5.03 23.72 -32.91
CA LYS A 161 -6.33 23.32 -32.40
C LYS A 161 -6.45 21.81 -32.45
N LEU A 162 -6.61 21.21 -31.30
CA LEU A 162 -6.90 19.78 -31.17
C LEU A 162 -8.38 19.50 -31.48
N SER A 163 -8.65 18.44 -32.25
CA SER A 163 -10.01 17.90 -32.36
C SER A 163 -10.43 17.17 -31.11
N SER A 164 -11.72 16.93 -30.90
CA SER A 164 -12.21 16.09 -29.81
C SER A 164 -12.00 14.58 -30.06
N GLN A 165 -11.57 14.20 -31.27
CA GLN A 165 -11.46 12.80 -31.68
C GLN A 165 -10.40 12.01 -30.93
N TRP A 166 -9.36 12.68 -30.40
CA TRP A 166 -8.37 12.02 -29.57
C TRP A 166 -8.97 11.36 -28.31
N LYS A 167 -10.04 11.95 -27.72
CA LYS A 167 -10.74 11.35 -26.59
C LYS A 167 -11.51 10.09 -26.99
N VAL A 168 -12.10 10.09 -28.21
CA VAL A 168 -12.78 8.92 -28.75
C VAL A 168 -11.78 7.79 -29.01
N GLY A 169 -10.63 8.11 -29.60
CA GLY A 169 -9.55 7.15 -29.80
C GLY A 169 -9.01 6.60 -28.47
N LEU A 170 -8.76 7.47 -27.51
CA LEU A 170 -8.34 7.06 -26.15
C LEU A 170 -9.38 6.14 -25.49
N GLN A 171 -10.68 6.51 -25.54
CA GLN A 171 -11.73 5.68 -24.98
C GLN A 171 -11.78 4.30 -25.63
N GLY A 172 -11.55 4.21 -26.95
CA GLY A 172 -11.44 2.93 -27.64
C GLY A 172 -10.28 2.06 -27.11
N ILE A 173 -9.13 2.66 -26.80
CA ILE A 173 -8.01 1.95 -26.18
C ILE A 173 -8.39 1.49 -24.76
N LEU A 174 -8.96 2.39 -23.95
CA LEU A 174 -9.38 2.06 -22.57
C LEU A 174 -10.41 0.93 -22.56
N ASP A 175 -11.43 1.01 -23.41
CA ASP A 175 -12.49 -0.02 -23.49
C ASP A 175 -11.95 -1.37 -23.97
N ALA A 176 -10.96 -1.37 -24.88
CA ALA A 176 -10.34 -2.60 -25.39
C ALA A 176 -9.51 -3.31 -24.33
N TYR A 177 -8.77 -2.56 -23.50
CA TYR A 177 -7.82 -3.14 -22.53
C TYR A 177 -8.38 -3.26 -21.10
N LEU A 178 -9.30 -2.39 -20.69
CA LEU A 178 -9.86 -2.39 -19.33
C LEU A 178 -11.32 -2.86 -19.29
N GLY A 179 -11.95 -3.01 -20.44
CA GLY A 179 -13.38 -3.27 -20.54
C GLY A 179 -14.18 -1.98 -20.66
N LYS A 180 -15.35 -2.12 -21.29
CA LYS A 180 -16.29 -1.01 -21.47
C LYS A 180 -17.11 -0.81 -20.18
N CYS A 181 -17.02 0.38 -19.60
CA CYS A 181 -17.83 0.73 -18.44
C CYS A 181 -19.32 0.66 -18.76
N PRO A 182 -20.13 -0.07 -17.98
CA PRO A 182 -21.55 -0.16 -18.20
C PRO A 182 -22.26 1.17 -17.89
N GLU A 183 -23.21 1.56 -18.74
CA GLU A 183 -24.12 2.69 -18.45
C GLU A 183 -25.22 2.29 -17.46
N GLN A 184 -25.68 1.04 -17.56
CA GLN A 184 -26.67 0.40 -16.69
C GLN A 184 -26.31 -1.07 -16.52
N PHE A 185 -26.62 -1.64 -15.37
CA PHE A 185 -26.41 -3.06 -15.08
C PHE A 185 -27.44 -3.57 -14.06
N THR A 186 -27.60 -4.89 -14.02
CA THR A 186 -28.42 -5.56 -13.02
C THR A 186 -27.52 -6.23 -12.00
N TYR A 187 -27.68 -5.92 -10.73
CA TYR A 187 -26.98 -6.56 -9.63
C TYR A 187 -27.95 -6.98 -8.54
N GLN A 188 -27.88 -8.25 -8.13
CA GLN A 188 -28.79 -8.86 -7.15
C GLN A 188 -30.27 -8.60 -7.46
N GLY A 189 -30.65 -8.71 -8.75
CA GLY A 189 -32.04 -8.55 -9.22
C GLY A 189 -32.53 -7.11 -9.31
N LYS A 190 -31.73 -6.11 -9.04
CA LYS A 190 -32.05 -4.69 -9.14
C LYS A 190 -31.23 -3.99 -10.22
N GLN A 191 -31.89 -3.10 -10.98
CA GLN A 191 -31.21 -2.28 -11.98
C GLN A 191 -30.54 -1.05 -11.33
N TYR A 192 -29.33 -0.75 -11.81
CA TYR A 192 -28.51 0.38 -11.37
C TYR A 192 -27.86 1.08 -12.57
N THR A 193 -27.58 2.37 -12.40
CA THR A 193 -26.49 3.05 -13.05
C THR A 193 -25.27 3.02 -12.11
N PRO A 194 -24.03 3.23 -12.60
CA PRO A 194 -22.87 3.29 -11.71
C PRO A 194 -23.05 4.29 -10.55
N MET A 195 -23.63 5.46 -10.83
CA MET A 195 -23.88 6.47 -9.80
C MET A 195 -24.94 6.03 -8.78
N SER A 196 -26.05 5.43 -9.22
CA SER A 196 -27.08 4.96 -8.29
C SER A 196 -26.61 3.78 -7.44
N PHE A 197 -25.67 2.97 -7.98
CA PHE A 197 -25.06 1.90 -7.20
C PHE A 197 -24.11 2.48 -6.15
N ALA A 198 -23.23 3.42 -6.52
CA ALA A 198 -22.34 4.11 -5.57
C ALA A 198 -23.12 4.75 -4.41
N GLN A 199 -24.26 5.40 -4.71
CA GLN A 199 -25.16 5.96 -3.68
C GLN A 199 -25.77 4.88 -2.78
N SER A 200 -26.09 3.70 -3.34
CA SER A 200 -26.69 2.59 -2.58
C SER A 200 -25.72 1.93 -1.58
N LEU A 201 -24.40 2.14 -1.73
CA LEU A 201 -23.39 1.66 -0.78
C LEU A 201 -23.47 2.38 0.57
N GLY A 202 -24.15 3.54 0.61
CA GLY A 202 -24.45 4.27 1.83
C GLY A 202 -23.24 5.01 2.43
N LEU A 203 -22.16 5.18 1.69
CA LEU A 203 -21.02 6.00 2.11
C LEU A 203 -21.28 7.48 1.76
N ASN A 204 -20.77 8.38 2.61
CA ASN A 204 -20.69 9.80 2.30
C ASN A 204 -19.29 10.13 1.85
N TRP A 205 -19.10 10.49 0.59
CA TRP A 205 -17.78 10.73 0.01
C TRP A 205 -17.05 11.94 0.61
N ASP A 206 -17.77 12.86 1.26
CA ASP A 206 -17.21 13.99 1.97
C ASP A 206 -16.63 13.62 3.36
N ASP A 207 -16.84 12.40 3.83
CA ASP A 207 -16.29 11.94 5.11
C ASP A 207 -14.81 11.51 5.02
N TYR A 208 -14.20 11.53 3.84
CA TYR A 208 -12.85 10.98 3.63
C TYR A 208 -11.80 12.07 3.43
N VAL A 209 -10.68 11.92 4.12
CA VAL A 209 -9.60 12.91 4.20
C VAL A 209 -8.23 12.29 4.02
N SER A 210 -7.33 13.02 3.35
CA SER A 210 -5.91 12.71 3.25
C SER A 210 -5.13 13.48 4.31
N ILE A 211 -4.23 12.81 5.04
CA ILE A 211 -3.39 13.37 6.09
C ILE A 211 -1.94 13.02 5.82
N THR A 212 -1.04 13.94 6.09
CA THR A 212 0.40 13.80 5.86
C THR A 212 1.22 14.45 6.97
N SER A 213 2.55 14.32 6.91
CA SER A 213 3.46 14.88 7.90
C SER A 213 4.78 15.31 7.23
N PHE A 214 4.89 16.58 6.84
CA PHE A 214 6.10 17.15 6.24
C PHE A 214 6.39 18.55 6.77
N THR A 215 7.66 18.92 6.90
CA THR A 215 8.09 20.21 7.47
C THR A 215 8.24 21.32 6.45
N HIS A 216 8.28 21.02 5.15
CA HIS A 216 8.36 22.03 4.08
C HIS A 216 7.06 22.83 3.90
N HIS A 217 5.96 22.43 4.57
CA HIS A 217 4.74 23.21 4.78
C HIS A 217 4.42 23.31 6.27
N PRO A 218 3.78 24.41 6.71
CA PRO A 218 3.39 24.56 8.12
C PRO A 218 2.46 23.42 8.56
N PHE A 219 2.64 22.93 9.78
CA PHE A 219 1.69 22.01 10.38
C PHE A 219 0.33 22.64 10.58
N TYR A 220 -0.71 21.81 10.60
CA TYR A 220 -2.12 22.20 10.76
C TYR A 220 -2.65 23.06 9.61
N THR A 221 -2.03 22.91 8.43
CA THR A 221 -2.47 23.52 7.17
C THR A 221 -2.77 22.47 6.11
N TRP A 222 -3.44 22.90 5.05
CA TRP A 222 -3.77 22.05 3.91
C TRP A 222 -2.90 22.41 2.72
N PHE A 223 -2.28 21.42 2.11
CA PHE A 223 -1.49 21.61 0.90
C PHE A 223 -1.57 20.39 -0.03
N THR A 224 -1.13 20.53 -1.26
CA THR A 224 -1.00 19.43 -2.21
C THR A 224 0.39 18.84 -2.09
N ILE A 225 0.49 17.55 -1.77
CA ILE A 225 1.78 16.86 -1.66
C ILE A 225 2.44 16.80 -3.04
N GLU A 226 3.69 17.21 -3.13
CA GLU A 226 4.52 17.18 -4.33
C GLU A 226 5.08 15.78 -4.58
N ALA A 227 4.22 14.85 -4.98
CA ALA A 227 4.59 13.48 -5.30
C ALA A 227 4.19 13.14 -6.75
N PRO A 228 5.06 12.42 -7.51
CA PRO A 228 4.87 12.23 -8.96
C PRO A 228 3.55 11.60 -9.38
N TYR A 229 2.96 10.73 -8.55
CA TYR A 229 1.70 10.05 -8.86
C TYR A 229 0.46 10.74 -8.29
N LYS A 230 0.61 11.82 -7.51
CA LYS A 230 -0.50 12.68 -7.06
C LYS A 230 -0.80 13.77 -8.10
N TRP A 231 -1.14 13.32 -9.31
CA TRP A 231 -1.38 14.21 -10.46
C TRP A 231 -2.61 15.12 -10.30
N ARG A 232 -3.61 14.67 -9.54
CA ARG A 232 -4.79 15.48 -9.19
C ARG A 232 -4.46 16.34 -7.97
N PRO A 233 -4.59 17.69 -8.05
CA PRO A 233 -4.23 18.59 -6.96
C PRO A 233 -5.29 18.55 -5.83
N ARG A 234 -5.23 17.49 -5.02
CA ARG A 234 -6.04 17.33 -3.82
C ARG A 234 -5.25 17.69 -2.58
N LEU A 235 -5.93 18.32 -1.63
CA LEU A 235 -5.33 18.78 -0.40
C LEU A 235 -5.19 17.64 0.61
N SER A 236 -4.04 17.59 1.28
CA SER A 236 -3.78 16.77 2.45
C SER A 236 -3.57 17.66 3.68
N TYR A 237 -4.06 17.21 4.83
CA TYR A 237 -3.85 17.93 6.09
C TYR A 237 -2.51 17.54 6.69
N ASN A 238 -1.72 18.54 7.06
CA ASN A 238 -0.36 18.36 7.58
C ASN A 238 -0.33 18.34 9.09
N VAL A 239 0.23 17.29 9.69
CA VAL A 239 0.37 17.15 11.14
C VAL A 239 1.80 16.70 11.50
N PRO A 240 2.29 16.92 12.74
CA PRO A 240 3.55 16.32 13.19
C PRO A 240 3.53 14.78 13.09
N ILE A 241 4.72 14.17 12.98
CA ILE A 241 4.87 12.71 12.80
C ILE A 241 4.20 11.91 13.94
N ASP A 242 4.35 12.36 15.20
CA ASP A 242 3.74 11.66 16.34
C ASP A 242 2.21 11.72 16.28
N GLU A 243 1.66 12.84 15.81
CA GLU A 243 0.21 12.98 15.62
C GLU A 243 -0.28 12.12 14.45
N LEU A 244 0.48 12.01 13.35
CA LEU A 244 0.17 11.11 12.25
C LEU A 244 0.08 9.66 12.73
N MET A 245 1.05 9.20 13.53
CA MET A 245 1.06 7.84 14.07
C MET A 245 -0.09 7.61 15.05
N ALA A 246 -0.38 8.60 15.91
CA ALA A 246 -1.51 8.54 16.84
C ALA A 246 -2.87 8.51 16.12
N ILE A 247 -2.99 9.17 14.97
CA ILE A 247 -4.18 9.12 14.11
C ILE A 247 -4.40 7.71 13.57
N ILE A 248 -3.35 7.03 13.10
CA ILE A 248 -3.45 5.65 12.60
C ILE A 248 -3.90 4.72 13.73
N ASP A 249 -3.23 4.78 14.89
CA ASP A 249 -3.59 3.96 16.06
C ASP A 249 -5.04 4.20 16.49
N LYS A 250 -5.43 5.47 16.58
CA LYS A 250 -6.79 5.86 16.96
C LYS A 250 -7.86 5.38 15.98
N ALA A 251 -7.59 5.45 14.68
CA ALA A 251 -8.50 4.94 13.67
C ALA A 251 -8.71 3.43 13.84
N LEU A 252 -7.63 2.67 14.02
CA LEU A 252 -7.71 1.23 14.25
C LEU A 252 -8.47 0.89 15.54
N ASP A 253 -8.23 1.61 16.64
CA ASP A 253 -8.94 1.42 17.92
C ASP A 253 -10.44 1.66 17.78
N ASN A 254 -10.84 2.65 16.96
CA ASN A 254 -12.24 2.96 16.68
C ASN A 254 -12.86 2.01 15.62
N GLY A 255 -12.12 0.97 15.21
CA GLY A 255 -12.58 -0.05 14.25
C GLY A 255 -12.61 0.45 12.80
N TYR A 256 -11.80 1.46 12.44
CA TYR A 256 -11.61 1.92 11.06
C TYR A 256 -10.27 1.44 10.52
N ASN A 257 -10.27 1.01 9.27
CA ASN A 257 -9.04 0.77 8.52
C ASN A 257 -8.44 2.08 8.04
N VAL A 258 -7.19 2.04 7.59
CA VAL A 258 -6.48 3.20 7.07
C VAL A 258 -5.88 2.84 5.71
N CYS A 259 -6.24 3.58 4.66
CA CYS A 259 -5.58 3.46 3.37
C CYS A 259 -4.24 4.21 3.46
N TRP A 260 -3.15 3.50 3.27
CA TRP A 260 -1.78 3.97 3.42
C TRP A 260 -1.12 4.11 2.05
N GLY A 261 -0.58 5.28 1.75
CA GLY A 261 0.25 5.54 0.58
C GLY A 261 1.66 5.89 1.00
N GLY A 262 2.66 5.21 0.47
CA GLY A 262 4.05 5.40 0.86
C GLY A 262 5.04 4.68 -0.05
N ASP A 263 6.22 4.44 0.49
CA ASP A 263 7.34 3.81 -0.18
C ASP A 263 7.50 2.35 0.23
N VAL A 264 7.57 1.46 -0.75
CA VAL A 264 7.90 0.04 -0.58
C VAL A 264 9.12 -0.39 -1.42
N SER A 265 9.80 0.58 -2.06
CA SER A 265 11.03 0.31 -2.83
C SER A 265 12.27 0.16 -1.95
N GLU A 266 12.12 0.40 -0.65
CA GLU A 266 13.19 0.29 0.34
C GLU A 266 13.65 -1.15 0.60
N ASP A 267 14.94 -1.30 0.93
CA ASP A 267 15.55 -2.60 1.27
C ASP A 267 14.88 -3.30 2.45
N GLY A 268 14.28 -2.54 3.38
CA GLY A 268 13.54 -3.06 4.52
C GLY A 268 12.15 -3.62 4.20
N PHE A 269 11.63 -3.39 2.98
CA PHE A 269 10.37 -3.98 2.52
C PHE A 269 10.62 -5.29 1.78
N THR A 270 10.25 -6.42 2.37
CA THR A 270 10.54 -7.74 1.83
C THR A 270 9.37 -8.31 1.04
N ARG A 271 9.67 -9.20 0.09
CA ARG A 271 8.64 -9.97 -0.61
C ARG A 271 8.03 -11.08 0.25
N THR A 272 8.63 -11.36 1.40
CA THR A 272 8.14 -12.35 2.36
C THR A 272 7.03 -11.83 3.26
N GLY A 273 6.79 -10.52 3.29
CA GLY A 273 5.69 -9.92 4.04
C GLY A 273 6.13 -9.11 5.27
N LEU A 274 7.35 -8.57 5.25
CA LEU A 274 7.86 -7.69 6.30
C LEU A 274 8.18 -6.30 5.76
N GLY A 275 7.93 -5.27 6.58
CA GLY A 275 8.41 -3.91 6.41
C GLY A 275 9.10 -3.46 7.69
N ILE A 276 10.43 -3.32 7.67
CA ILE A 276 11.26 -2.95 8.82
C ILE A 276 12.15 -1.78 8.42
N ALA A 277 12.14 -0.69 9.19
CA ALA A 277 13.04 0.43 8.98
C ALA A 277 14.45 0.07 9.43
N ALA A 278 15.12 -0.85 8.73
CA ALA A 278 16.40 -1.41 9.13
C ALA A 278 17.46 -0.31 9.22
N ASP A 279 18.13 -0.21 10.38
CA ASP A 279 19.25 0.69 10.58
C ASP A 279 20.55 0.08 10.01
N ILE A 280 20.80 0.35 8.74
CA ILE A 280 21.97 -0.15 8.03
C ILE A 280 23.24 0.58 8.48
N GLN A 281 23.15 1.82 8.99
CA GLN A 281 24.30 2.61 9.43
C GLN A 281 24.83 2.16 10.79
N HIS A 282 23.98 1.61 11.67
CA HIS A 282 24.45 0.98 12.91
C HIS A 282 25.38 -0.21 12.64
N ALA A 283 25.32 -0.78 11.45
CA ALA A 283 26.35 -1.74 11.02
C ALA A 283 27.74 -1.11 10.86
N THR A 284 27.85 0.21 10.74
CA THR A 284 29.13 0.96 10.75
C THR A 284 29.62 1.28 12.17
N ASP A 285 28.75 1.25 13.16
CA ASP A 285 29.10 1.41 14.58
C ASP A 285 29.54 0.08 15.23
N LEU A 286 29.48 -1.02 14.49
CA LEU A 286 30.06 -2.29 14.88
C LEU A 286 31.56 -2.09 15.15
N THR A 287 32.01 -2.41 16.35
CA THR A 287 33.40 -2.30 16.74
C THR A 287 34.14 -3.63 16.53
N GLY A 288 35.45 -3.57 16.23
CA GLY A 288 36.32 -4.76 16.17
C GLY A 288 36.08 -5.64 14.93
N SER A 289 35.99 -6.97 15.11
CA SER A 289 35.94 -7.96 14.04
C SER A 289 34.64 -7.88 13.21
N ASP A 290 33.52 -7.45 13.81
CA ASP A 290 32.23 -7.38 13.14
C ASP A 290 32.15 -6.18 12.20
N ALA A 291 32.71 -5.03 12.59
CA ALA A 291 32.88 -3.86 11.72
C ALA A 291 33.77 -4.19 10.51
N ALA A 292 34.87 -4.87 10.76
CA ALA A 292 35.81 -5.28 9.70
C ALA A 292 35.20 -6.31 8.74
N ARG A 293 34.30 -7.16 9.24
CA ARG A 293 33.54 -8.12 8.43
C ARG A 293 32.49 -7.42 7.56
N TRP A 294 31.70 -6.50 8.14
CA TRP A 294 30.68 -5.74 7.44
C TRP A 294 31.25 -4.85 6.33
N LEU A 295 32.37 -4.16 6.62
CA LEU A 295 33.07 -3.30 5.64
C LEU A 295 33.62 -4.08 4.44
N LYS A 296 33.88 -5.39 4.60
CA LYS A 296 34.36 -6.28 3.53
C LYS A 296 33.25 -6.88 2.69
N LEU A 297 31.99 -6.78 3.11
CA LEU A 297 30.87 -7.29 2.33
C LEU A 297 30.69 -6.44 1.07
N SER A 298 30.49 -7.10 -0.06
CA SER A 298 30.03 -6.46 -1.29
C SER A 298 28.61 -5.89 -1.11
N ALA A 299 28.22 -4.98 -1.98
CA ALA A 299 26.84 -4.44 -1.99
C ALA A 299 25.78 -5.57 -2.09
N GLN A 300 26.09 -6.64 -2.82
CA GLN A 300 25.20 -7.79 -2.96
C GLN A 300 25.10 -8.60 -1.66
N GLU A 301 26.20 -8.82 -0.94
CA GLU A 301 26.20 -9.53 0.35
C GLU A 301 25.51 -8.70 1.44
N LYS A 302 25.63 -7.36 1.40
CA LYS A 302 24.89 -6.44 2.26
C LYS A 302 23.37 -6.54 1.98
N ALA A 303 22.97 -6.50 0.72
CA ALA A 303 21.59 -6.69 0.30
C ALA A 303 21.03 -8.07 0.69
N GLU A 304 21.86 -9.12 0.64
CA GLU A 304 21.45 -10.45 1.10
C GLU A 304 21.33 -10.56 2.63
N SER A 305 22.14 -9.81 3.37
CA SER A 305 22.01 -9.70 4.84
C SER A 305 20.70 -8.99 5.22
N LEU A 306 20.30 -7.99 4.45
CA LEU A 306 19.02 -7.28 4.62
C LEU A 306 17.80 -8.15 4.29
N LYS A 307 17.95 -9.16 3.41
CA LYS A 307 16.90 -10.16 3.16
C LYS A 307 16.63 -11.06 4.37
N LYS A 308 17.51 -11.07 5.37
CA LYS A 308 17.35 -11.83 6.62
C LYS A 308 16.86 -10.94 7.76
N LEU A 309 15.93 -10.02 7.44
CA LEU A 309 15.29 -9.23 8.47
C LEU A 309 14.57 -10.12 9.47
N GLY A 310 14.74 -9.82 10.75
CA GLY A 310 14.20 -10.64 11.83
C GLY A 310 14.00 -9.86 13.12
N ALA A 311 13.68 -10.59 14.17
CA ALA A 311 13.36 -10.03 15.48
C ALA A 311 14.49 -9.19 16.11
N THR A 312 15.73 -9.46 15.74
CA THR A 312 16.92 -8.75 16.26
C THR A 312 17.43 -7.63 15.35
N THR A 313 16.78 -7.37 14.22
CA THR A 313 17.17 -6.29 13.30
C THR A 313 16.99 -4.94 14.00
N PRO A 314 18.06 -4.13 14.16
CA PRO A 314 17.93 -2.77 14.68
C PRO A 314 17.16 -1.90 13.70
N GLU A 315 16.38 -0.97 14.21
CA GLU A 315 15.59 -0.03 13.40
C GLU A 315 16.04 1.40 13.63
N LEU A 316 15.92 2.19 12.57
CA LEU A 316 16.03 3.64 12.63
C LEU A 316 15.01 4.20 13.62
N VAL A 317 15.42 5.18 14.41
CA VAL A 317 14.50 5.94 15.26
C VAL A 317 13.81 6.98 14.38
N PRO A 318 12.48 6.87 14.18
CA PRO A 318 11.78 7.81 13.32
C PRO A 318 11.71 9.20 13.99
N THR A 319 12.28 10.19 13.33
CA THR A 319 12.13 11.60 13.70
C THR A 319 11.50 12.39 12.56
N GLN A 320 10.95 13.56 12.88
CA GLN A 320 10.36 14.44 11.88
C GLN A 320 11.39 14.91 10.86
N GLU A 321 12.62 15.19 11.31
CA GLU A 321 13.74 15.64 10.50
C GLU A 321 14.20 14.53 9.54
N LEU A 322 14.43 13.32 10.07
CA LEU A 322 14.85 12.18 9.26
C LEU A 322 13.80 11.86 8.19
N ARG A 323 12.51 11.90 8.56
CA ARG A 323 11.41 11.70 7.61
C ARG A 323 11.42 12.72 6.48
N GLN A 324 11.62 14.01 6.81
CA GLN A 324 11.70 15.08 5.80
C GLN A 324 12.91 14.93 4.91
N GLU A 325 14.10 14.68 5.51
CA GLU A 325 15.35 14.48 4.77
C GLU A 325 15.22 13.35 3.73
N ARG A 326 14.66 12.21 4.14
CA ARG A 326 14.46 11.05 3.25
C ARG A 326 13.50 11.34 2.10
N PHE A 327 12.49 12.17 2.33
CA PHE A 327 11.58 12.58 1.26
C PHE A 327 12.25 13.57 0.30
N ASP A 328 13.03 14.53 0.81
CA ASP A 328 13.70 15.56 0.02
C ASP A 328 14.84 15.00 -0.83
N ASN A 329 15.55 13.98 -0.32
CA ASN A 329 16.71 13.35 -0.99
C ASN A 329 16.34 12.10 -1.82
N TRP A 330 15.04 11.74 -1.86
CA TRP A 330 14.47 10.61 -2.62
C TRP A 330 14.80 9.21 -2.05
N GLU A 331 15.27 9.12 -0.82
CA GLU A 331 15.36 7.85 -0.10
C GLU A 331 13.97 7.29 0.22
N SER A 332 12.98 8.16 0.38
CA SER A 332 11.58 7.76 0.52
C SER A 332 10.75 8.46 -0.57
N THR A 333 9.99 7.67 -1.32
CA THR A 333 9.16 8.15 -2.42
C THR A 333 7.68 7.75 -2.21
N TYR A 334 6.83 8.04 -3.18
CA TYR A 334 5.47 7.52 -3.23
C TYR A 334 5.33 6.55 -4.39
N ASP A 335 5.26 5.26 -4.13
CA ASP A 335 5.23 4.23 -5.16
C ASP A 335 4.19 3.12 -4.93
N HIS A 336 3.59 3.04 -3.72
CA HIS A 336 2.64 1.98 -3.41
C HIS A 336 1.49 2.42 -2.49
N VAL A 337 0.37 1.71 -2.57
CA VAL A 337 -0.78 1.90 -1.68
C VAL A 337 -1.23 0.56 -1.11
N MET A 338 -1.52 0.53 0.19
CA MET A 338 -1.99 -0.64 0.92
C MET A 338 -3.04 -0.25 1.98
N VAL A 339 -3.59 -1.23 2.71
CA VAL A 339 -4.58 -0.98 3.76
C VAL A 339 -4.07 -1.48 5.11
N ILE A 340 -3.87 -0.58 6.05
CA ILE A 340 -3.59 -0.92 7.45
C ILE A 340 -4.92 -1.30 8.11
N TYR A 341 -4.98 -2.50 8.71
CA TYR A 341 -6.22 -3.02 9.30
C TYR A 341 -6.05 -3.59 10.70
N GLY A 342 -4.83 -3.64 11.23
CA GLY A 342 -4.59 -4.20 12.55
C GLY A 342 -3.24 -3.85 13.14
N ILE A 343 -3.05 -4.29 14.37
CA ILE A 343 -1.80 -4.17 15.14
C ILE A 343 -1.43 -5.55 15.65
N ALA A 344 -0.17 -5.93 15.50
CA ALA A 344 0.42 -7.13 16.07
C ALA A 344 1.71 -6.81 16.82
N ARG A 345 2.20 -7.75 17.62
CA ARG A 345 3.44 -7.63 18.35
C ARG A 345 4.31 -8.86 18.12
N ASP A 346 5.60 -8.67 17.93
CA ASP A 346 6.56 -9.76 17.84
C ASP A 346 6.92 -10.33 19.23
N GLN A 347 7.72 -11.38 19.25
CA GLN A 347 8.17 -12.05 20.47
C GLN A 347 9.03 -11.17 21.41
N ASN A 348 9.59 -10.06 20.89
CA ASN A 348 10.41 -9.11 21.65
C ASN A 348 9.59 -7.90 22.12
N GLY A 349 8.30 -7.85 21.80
CA GLY A 349 7.41 -6.77 22.20
C GLY A 349 7.35 -5.59 21.23
N ARG A 350 8.03 -5.66 20.07
CA ARG A 350 7.96 -4.64 19.02
C ARG A 350 6.59 -4.70 18.33
N GLU A 351 5.98 -3.55 18.12
CA GLU A 351 4.68 -3.44 17.46
C GLU A 351 4.81 -3.23 15.95
N TYR A 352 3.91 -3.88 15.24
CA TYR A 352 3.76 -3.84 13.80
C TYR A 352 2.32 -3.54 13.42
N TYR A 353 2.12 -2.85 12.32
CA TYR A 353 0.82 -2.81 11.67
C TYR A 353 0.63 -4.05 10.79
N MET A 354 -0.57 -4.57 10.80
CA MET A 354 -1.04 -5.59 9.86
C MET A 354 -1.58 -4.88 8.63
N VAL A 355 -0.98 -5.13 7.47
CA VAL A 355 -1.23 -4.38 6.25
C VAL A 355 -1.63 -5.31 5.12
N LYS A 356 -2.83 -5.12 4.57
CA LYS A 356 -3.34 -5.83 3.41
C LYS A 356 -2.70 -5.29 2.14
N ASN A 357 -2.00 -6.15 1.39
CA ASN A 357 -1.44 -5.84 0.09
C ASN A 357 -2.36 -6.32 -1.05
N SER A 358 -2.09 -5.90 -2.26
CA SER A 358 -2.83 -6.25 -3.49
C SER A 358 -2.02 -7.17 -4.43
N TRP A 359 -1.21 -8.08 -3.89
CA TRP A 359 -0.40 -9.03 -4.65
C TRP A 359 -0.88 -10.48 -4.51
N GLY A 360 -2.18 -10.68 -4.22
CA GLY A 360 -2.74 -11.99 -3.92
C GLY A 360 -2.18 -12.54 -2.61
N LYS A 361 -2.24 -13.84 -2.45
CA LYS A 361 -1.69 -14.53 -1.27
C LYS A 361 -0.17 -14.71 -1.32
N ALA A 362 0.54 -13.66 -1.73
CA ALA A 362 1.99 -13.66 -1.74
C ALA A 362 2.57 -13.50 -0.34
N GLY A 363 3.86 -13.87 -0.20
CA GLY A 363 4.60 -13.80 1.06
C GLY A 363 4.24 -14.91 2.06
N ASP A 364 4.90 -14.89 3.21
CA ASP A 364 4.77 -15.91 4.25
C ASP A 364 3.46 -15.78 5.06
N TYR A 365 2.74 -14.66 4.88
CA TYR A 365 1.52 -14.31 5.63
C TYR A 365 0.30 -14.11 4.71
N GLU A 366 0.24 -14.86 3.60
CA GLU A 366 -0.91 -14.93 2.69
C GLU A 366 -1.47 -13.59 2.21
N GLY A 367 -0.57 -12.64 1.88
CA GLY A 367 -0.93 -11.32 1.37
C GLY A 367 -1.08 -10.22 2.43
N THR A 368 -0.83 -10.54 3.69
CA THR A 368 -0.62 -9.57 4.76
C THR A 368 0.87 -9.24 4.90
N TRP A 369 1.18 -7.99 5.11
CA TRP A 369 2.51 -7.51 5.49
C TRP A 369 2.50 -7.03 6.94
N TYR A 370 3.52 -7.41 7.71
CA TYR A 370 3.77 -6.87 9.04
C TYR A 370 4.80 -5.75 8.91
N MET A 371 4.34 -4.51 9.05
CA MET A 371 5.17 -3.32 8.89
C MET A 371 5.39 -2.66 10.25
N SER A 372 6.66 -2.51 10.66
CA SER A 372 6.98 -1.89 11.94
C SER A 372 6.45 -0.46 12.01
N LYS A 373 6.18 0.04 13.23
CA LYS A 373 5.75 1.44 13.42
C LYS A 373 6.80 2.42 12.91
N ALA A 374 8.10 2.08 13.04
CA ALA A 374 9.20 2.89 12.51
C ALA A 374 9.18 2.94 10.97
N PHE A 375 8.92 1.81 10.31
CA PHE A 375 8.80 1.76 8.85
C PHE A 375 7.64 2.65 8.37
N ILE A 376 6.46 2.50 8.96
CA ILE A 376 5.30 3.33 8.60
C ILE A 376 5.58 4.81 8.88
N ALA A 377 6.18 5.16 10.01
CA ALA A 377 6.47 6.55 10.34
C ALA A 377 7.41 7.22 9.33
N LEU A 378 8.44 6.52 8.85
CA LEU A 378 9.42 7.07 7.91
C LEU A 378 8.94 7.08 6.46
N ASN A 379 8.18 6.06 6.04
CA ASN A 379 7.88 5.81 4.63
C ASN A 379 6.45 6.19 4.20
N THR A 380 5.64 6.76 5.10
CA THR A 380 4.30 7.25 4.75
C THR A 380 4.37 8.52 3.93
N THR A 381 3.82 8.55 2.72
CA THR A 381 3.56 9.81 2.01
C THR A 381 2.26 10.42 2.51
N TYR A 382 1.19 9.64 2.61
CA TYR A 382 -0.08 10.05 3.20
C TYR A 382 -0.82 8.86 3.78
N VAL A 383 -1.76 9.15 4.67
CA VAL A 383 -2.84 8.24 5.02
C VAL A 383 -4.17 8.82 4.55
N PHE A 384 -5.07 7.95 4.13
CA PHE A 384 -6.41 8.33 3.71
C PHE A 384 -7.43 7.52 4.53
N LEU A 385 -8.35 8.22 5.16
CA LEU A 385 -9.27 7.58 6.11
C LEU A 385 -10.57 8.36 6.29
N ASN A 386 -11.53 7.73 6.94
CA ASN A 386 -12.79 8.36 7.33
C ASN A 386 -12.56 9.34 8.47
N ILE A 387 -12.98 10.58 8.33
CA ILE A 387 -12.81 11.63 9.33
C ILE A 387 -13.46 11.29 10.69
N ASN A 388 -14.49 10.46 10.67
CA ASN A 388 -15.17 10.02 11.89
C ASN A 388 -14.31 9.02 12.70
N ALA A 389 -13.24 8.49 12.13
CA ALA A 389 -12.27 7.66 12.84
C ALA A 389 -11.46 8.45 13.88
N ILE A 390 -11.34 9.77 13.70
CA ILE A 390 -10.48 10.67 14.48
C ILE A 390 -11.27 11.90 14.99
N PRO A 391 -12.09 11.73 16.01
CA PRO A 391 -12.86 12.84 16.57
C PRO A 391 -11.95 13.95 17.15
N GLY A 392 -12.35 15.21 16.99
CA GLY A 392 -11.67 16.36 17.58
C GLY A 392 -11.39 17.51 16.62
N LYS A 393 -10.34 18.29 16.89
CA LYS A 393 -10.02 19.55 16.17
C LYS A 393 -9.82 19.38 14.65
N LEU A 394 -9.33 18.23 14.20
CA LEU A 394 -9.17 17.95 12.77
C LEU A 394 -10.53 17.90 12.07
N ASN A 395 -11.52 17.26 12.68
CA ASN A 395 -12.88 17.19 12.15
C ASN A 395 -13.49 18.60 11.99
N GLU A 396 -13.27 19.51 12.95
CA GLU A 396 -13.73 20.90 12.85
C GLU A 396 -13.03 21.66 11.71
N SER A 397 -11.72 21.48 11.54
CA SER A 397 -10.95 22.09 10.45
C SER A 397 -11.43 21.62 9.07
N TYR A 398 -11.66 20.32 8.92
CA TYR A 398 -12.15 19.72 7.67
C TYR A 398 -13.58 20.16 7.34
N SER A 399 -14.45 20.25 8.33
CA SER A 399 -15.82 20.74 8.15
C SER A 399 -15.84 22.17 7.61
N ARG A 400 -14.93 23.04 8.05
CA ARG A 400 -14.81 24.41 7.51
C ARG A 400 -14.41 24.45 6.03
N ILE A 401 -13.56 23.50 5.58
CA ILE A 401 -13.21 23.41 4.15
C ILE A 401 -14.39 22.95 3.32
N LEU A 402 -15.17 21.98 3.80
CA LEU A 402 -16.38 21.51 3.11
C LEU A 402 -17.42 22.61 2.98
N MET A 403 -17.57 23.47 3.99
CA MET A 403 -18.51 24.62 3.94
C MET A 403 -18.09 25.72 2.94
N ASN A 404 -16.82 25.74 2.54
CA ASN A 404 -16.28 26.73 1.59
C ASN A 404 -16.12 26.20 0.15
N LYS A 405 -16.58 24.98 -0.13
CA LYS A 405 -16.71 24.42 -1.48
C LYS A 405 -18.06 24.80 -2.11
#